data_72bfa8b30918e5a0551b03213dfc2f6f
#
_entry.id   72bfa8b30918e5a0551b03213dfc2f6f
#
_cell.length_a   1.000
_cell.length_b   1.000
_cell.length_c   1.000
_cell.angle_alpha   90.00
_cell.angle_beta   90.00
_cell.angle_gamma   90.00
#
_symmetry.space_group_name_H-M   'P 1'
#
loop_
_entity.id
_entity.type
_entity.pdbx_description
1 polymer ?
#
loop_
_entity_poly.entity_id
_entity_poly.type
_entity_poly.pdbx_seq_one_letter_code
_entity_poly.pdbx_strand_id
1 'polypeptide(L)'
;MTMGFRRILIAVDGEPIAAHAADVGVELARSLGADVALVHAIDTSAGYGADIGISPNELIDQAKQDGKRLLDGFRQRLALQPSALEFVVAGMPADEIVKAAGEWPADLIVIGSHGRGGVRRALLGSVAEGVMRHASCPVLVIRAKE
;
A
#
# COMPACT_ATOMS: atom_id res chain seq x y z
N MET A 1 28.18 -7.79 -9.82
CA MET A 1 26.97 -6.98 -9.90
C MET A 1 26.09 -7.26 -8.73
N THR A 2 25.71 -6.23 -8.02
CA THR A 2 24.84 -6.38 -6.87
C THR A 2 23.39 -6.24 -7.30
N MET A 3 22.58 -7.20 -6.91
CA MET A 3 21.15 -7.06 -6.97
C MET A 3 20.69 -6.34 -5.71
N GLY A 4 20.44 -5.06 -5.83
CA GLY A 4 20.03 -4.27 -4.69
C GLY A 4 18.56 -3.96 -4.73
N PHE A 5 17.92 -3.90 -3.56
CA PHE A 5 16.60 -3.35 -3.44
C PHE A 5 16.74 -1.84 -3.29
N ARG A 6 16.56 -1.11 -4.39
CA ARG A 6 16.74 0.33 -4.42
C ARG A 6 15.48 1.12 -4.28
N ARG A 7 14.34 0.54 -4.64
CA ARG A 7 13.03 1.18 -4.56
C ARG A 7 12.06 0.24 -3.89
N ILE A 8 11.57 0.64 -2.74
CA ILE A 8 10.65 -0.17 -1.94
C ILE A 8 9.30 0.53 -1.90
N LEU A 9 8.28 -0.13 -2.43
CA LEU A 9 6.91 0.37 -2.41
C LEU A 9 6.19 -0.26 -1.23
N ILE A 10 5.62 0.56 -0.36
CA ILE A 10 4.91 0.09 0.83
C ILE A 10 3.42 0.38 0.63
N ALA A 11 2.61 -0.68 0.65
CA ALA A 11 1.17 -0.55 0.54
C ALA A 11 0.58 -0.38 1.94
N VAL A 12 -0.18 0.69 2.13
CA VAL A 12 -0.74 1.02 3.44
C VAL A 12 -2.23 1.35 3.34
N ASP A 13 -2.93 1.08 4.42
CA ASP A 13 -4.30 1.50 4.63
C ASP A 13 -4.41 1.99 6.08
N GLY A 14 -5.64 2.21 6.55
CA GLY A 14 -5.86 2.70 7.92
C GLY A 14 -5.79 1.64 9.01
N GLU A 15 -5.46 0.40 8.67
CA GLU A 15 -5.48 -0.71 9.63
C GLU A 15 -4.16 -0.84 10.37
N PRO A 16 -4.16 -1.34 11.62
CA PRO A 16 -2.93 -1.42 12.42
C PRO A 16 -1.82 -2.24 11.79
N ILE A 17 -2.16 -3.29 11.04
CA ILE A 17 -1.13 -4.11 10.40
C ILE A 17 -0.37 -3.33 9.33
N ALA A 18 -1.03 -2.38 8.67
CA ALA A 18 -0.37 -1.53 7.69
C ALA A 18 0.68 -0.64 8.35
N ALA A 19 0.39 -0.13 9.55
CA ALA A 19 1.38 0.64 10.30
C ALA A 19 2.61 -0.19 10.64
N HIS A 20 2.39 -1.44 11.04
CA HIS A 20 3.51 -2.35 11.33
C HIS A 20 4.29 -2.67 10.06
N ALA A 21 3.59 -2.94 8.96
CA ALA A 21 4.25 -3.18 7.66
C ALA A 21 5.08 -1.98 7.22
N ALA A 22 4.55 -0.76 7.42
CA ALA A 22 5.27 0.45 7.08
C ALA A 22 6.52 0.63 7.94
N ASP A 23 6.44 0.34 9.23
CA ASP A 23 7.61 0.39 10.11
C ASP A 23 8.71 -0.56 9.63
N VAL A 24 8.34 -1.79 9.31
CA VAL A 24 9.30 -2.79 8.83
C VAL A 24 9.88 -2.36 7.48
N GLY A 25 9.03 -1.89 6.58
CA GLY A 25 9.46 -1.48 5.24
C GLY A 25 10.44 -0.32 5.28
N VAL A 26 10.18 0.69 6.11
CA VAL A 26 11.06 1.84 6.25
C VAL A 26 12.37 1.46 6.92
N GLU A 27 12.32 0.61 7.95
CA GLU A 27 13.55 0.13 8.59
C GLU A 27 14.42 -0.63 7.59
N LEU A 28 13.81 -1.48 6.78
CA LEU A 28 14.52 -2.21 5.74
C LEU A 28 15.12 -1.25 4.71
N ALA A 29 14.34 -0.26 4.28
CA ALA A 29 14.83 0.73 3.32
C ALA A 29 16.05 1.48 3.86
N ARG A 30 16.00 1.87 5.13
CA ARG A 30 17.14 2.57 5.74
C ARG A 30 18.38 1.70 5.79
N SER A 31 18.24 0.43 6.10
CA SER A 31 19.38 -0.47 6.17
C SER A 31 19.97 -0.77 4.80
N LEU A 32 19.17 -0.66 3.75
CA LEU A 32 19.62 -0.91 2.37
C LEU A 32 19.97 0.35 1.59
N GLY A 33 19.70 1.52 2.16
CA GLY A 33 19.87 2.77 1.42
C GLY A 33 18.87 2.92 0.28
N ALA A 34 17.67 2.36 0.43
CA ALA A 34 16.65 2.36 -0.61
C ALA A 34 15.73 3.56 -0.52
N ASP A 35 15.18 3.97 -1.66
CA ASP A 35 14.12 4.95 -1.72
C ASP A 35 12.79 4.30 -1.37
N VAL A 36 11.89 5.07 -0.77
CA VAL A 36 10.59 4.60 -0.33
C VAL A 36 9.50 5.35 -1.09
N ALA A 37 8.47 4.62 -1.49
CA ALA A 37 7.20 5.20 -1.91
C ALA A 37 6.08 4.52 -1.15
N LEU A 38 5.02 5.27 -0.87
CA LEU A 38 3.82 4.74 -0.23
C LEU A 38 2.71 4.64 -1.27
N VAL A 39 1.90 3.59 -1.21
CA VAL A 39 0.71 3.49 -2.04
C VAL A 39 -0.50 3.14 -1.17
N HIS A 40 -1.60 3.85 -1.42
CA HIS A 40 -2.90 3.55 -0.84
C HIS A 40 -3.88 3.33 -1.97
N ALA A 41 -4.54 2.19 -1.98
CA ALA A 41 -5.49 1.83 -3.02
C ALA A 41 -6.92 1.94 -2.47
N ILE A 42 -7.74 2.70 -3.18
CA ILE A 42 -9.16 2.86 -2.87
C ILE A 42 -9.89 1.76 -3.63
N ASP A 43 -10.59 0.91 -2.90
CA ASP A 43 -11.34 -0.19 -3.50
C ASP A 43 -12.66 0.33 -4.06
N THR A 44 -12.80 0.30 -5.38
CA THR A 44 -14.00 0.74 -6.07
C THR A 44 -14.86 -0.42 -6.57
N SER A 45 -14.52 -1.64 -6.18
CA SER A 45 -15.21 -2.84 -6.68
C SER A 45 -16.64 -2.99 -6.14
N ALA A 46 -17.02 -2.26 -5.10
CA ALA A 46 -18.27 -2.46 -4.38
C ALA A 46 -19.41 -1.51 -4.80
N GLY A 47 -19.37 -0.91 -5.98
CA GLY A 47 -20.46 -0.07 -6.45
C GLY A 47 -20.60 1.23 -5.66
N TYR A 48 -19.58 2.01 -5.66
CA TYR A 48 -19.45 3.24 -4.88
C TYR A 48 -20.61 4.20 -5.05
N GLY A 49 -21.31 4.54 -3.97
CA GLY A 49 -22.26 5.64 -3.93
C GLY A 49 -23.63 5.37 -4.51
N ALA A 50 -23.90 4.15 -4.98
CA ALA A 50 -25.15 3.86 -5.68
C ALA A 50 -26.38 4.09 -4.80
N ASP A 51 -26.28 3.83 -3.50
CA ASP A 51 -27.44 3.81 -2.60
C ASP A 51 -27.67 5.12 -1.87
N ILE A 52 -26.77 6.09 -1.95
CA ILE A 52 -26.89 7.32 -1.17
C ILE A 52 -27.05 8.56 -2.01
N GLY A 53 -27.24 8.40 -3.33
CA GLY A 53 -27.50 9.54 -4.22
C GLY A 53 -26.31 10.45 -4.48
N ILE A 54 -25.12 10.08 -4.01
CA ILE A 54 -23.89 10.82 -4.29
C ILE A 54 -23.23 10.20 -5.50
N SER A 55 -22.70 11.03 -6.40
CA SER A 55 -22.06 10.49 -7.59
C SER A 55 -20.82 9.67 -7.21
N PRO A 56 -20.58 8.55 -7.88
CA PRO A 56 -19.36 7.76 -7.63
C PRO A 56 -18.08 8.56 -7.74
N ASN A 57 -18.01 9.50 -8.68
CA ASN A 57 -16.84 10.34 -8.86
C ASN A 57 -16.58 11.24 -7.65
N GLU A 58 -17.64 11.80 -7.07
CA GLU A 58 -17.49 12.62 -5.86
C GLU A 58 -16.99 11.80 -4.68
N LEU A 59 -17.48 10.57 -4.53
CA LEU A 59 -17.01 9.69 -3.46
C LEU A 59 -15.56 9.27 -3.66
N ILE A 60 -15.17 8.99 -4.89
CA ILE A 60 -13.79 8.65 -5.20
C ILE A 60 -12.87 9.84 -4.93
N ASP A 61 -13.28 11.05 -5.32
CA ASP A 61 -12.50 12.26 -5.05
C ASP A 61 -12.32 12.47 -3.55
N GLN A 62 -13.38 12.29 -2.76
CA GLN A 62 -13.30 12.39 -1.32
C GLN A 62 -12.36 11.33 -0.74
N ALA A 63 -12.47 10.09 -1.21
CA ALA A 63 -11.62 9.00 -0.76
C ALA A 63 -10.15 9.27 -1.13
N LYS A 64 -9.89 9.89 -2.27
CA LYS A 64 -8.53 10.27 -2.65
C LYS A 64 -7.95 11.33 -1.73
N GLN A 65 -8.75 12.30 -1.34
CA GLN A 65 -8.31 13.31 -0.37
C GLN A 65 -8.01 12.67 0.98
N ASP A 66 -8.88 11.76 1.42
CA ASP A 66 -8.66 11.03 2.67
C ASP A 66 -7.39 10.17 2.59
N GLY A 67 -7.17 9.53 1.44
CA GLY A 67 -5.97 8.74 1.20
C GLY A 67 -4.71 9.58 1.24
N LYS A 68 -4.75 10.78 0.67
CA LYS A 68 -3.62 11.69 0.71
C LYS A 68 -3.29 12.07 2.15
N ARG A 69 -4.30 12.37 2.96
CA ARG A 69 -4.10 12.67 4.39
C ARG A 69 -3.52 11.47 5.13
N LEU A 70 -3.99 10.26 4.81
CA LEU A 70 -3.44 9.04 5.39
C LEU A 70 -1.95 8.92 5.09
N LEU A 71 -1.57 9.09 3.82
CA LEU A 71 -0.17 8.98 3.43
C LEU A 71 0.69 10.09 4.02
N ASP A 72 0.16 11.30 4.11
CA ASP A 72 0.88 12.41 4.76
C ASP A 72 1.14 12.08 6.23
N GLY A 73 0.18 11.46 6.90
CA GLY A 73 0.35 11.02 8.28
C GLY A 73 1.47 10.00 8.42
N PHE A 74 1.53 9.02 7.52
CA PHE A 74 2.62 8.05 7.50
C PHE A 74 3.96 8.72 7.24
N ARG A 75 3.99 9.65 6.28
CA ARG A 75 5.22 10.39 5.96
C ARG A 75 5.79 11.08 7.19
N GLN A 76 4.94 11.74 7.94
CA GLN A 76 5.38 12.48 9.13
C GLN A 76 5.82 11.52 10.24
N ARG A 77 5.02 10.50 10.52
CA ARG A 77 5.32 9.56 11.59
C ARG A 77 6.62 8.79 11.33
N LEU A 78 6.85 8.42 10.07
CA LEU A 78 8.03 7.66 9.69
C LEU A 78 9.24 8.53 9.33
N ALA A 79 9.08 9.85 9.37
CA ALA A 79 10.13 10.81 9.03
C ALA A 79 10.74 10.53 7.66
N LEU A 80 9.90 10.36 6.66
CA LEU A 80 10.36 10.04 5.30
C LEU A 80 11.04 11.24 4.66
N GLN A 81 11.98 10.95 3.77
CA GLN A 81 12.65 11.97 2.98
C GLN A 81 11.63 12.74 2.14
N PRO A 82 11.87 14.04 1.87
CA PRO A 82 10.96 14.80 1.00
C PRO A 82 10.80 14.20 -0.39
N SER A 83 11.80 13.45 -0.86
CA SER A 83 11.75 12.79 -2.15
C SER A 83 10.88 11.53 -2.18
N ALA A 84 10.44 11.03 -1.02
CA ALA A 84 9.58 9.86 -0.99
C ALA A 84 8.24 10.17 -1.67
N LEU A 85 7.80 9.27 -2.54
CA LEU A 85 6.59 9.47 -3.32
C LEU A 85 5.36 8.89 -2.63
N GLU A 86 4.20 9.41 -3.00
CA GLU A 86 2.91 8.94 -2.52
C GLU A 86 2.02 8.66 -3.72
N PHE A 87 1.42 7.48 -3.76
CA PHE A 87 0.46 7.11 -4.79
C PHE A 87 -0.89 6.81 -4.15
N VAL A 88 -1.90 7.59 -4.50
CA VAL A 88 -3.28 7.29 -4.13
C VAL A 88 -3.98 6.87 -5.40
N VAL A 89 -4.38 5.61 -5.46
CA VAL A 89 -4.94 4.99 -6.66
C VAL A 89 -6.32 4.42 -6.35
N ALA A 90 -7.15 4.26 -7.37
CA ALA A 90 -8.52 3.76 -7.21
C ALA A 90 -8.79 2.67 -8.21
N GLY A 91 -9.39 1.57 -7.76
CA GLY A 91 -9.69 0.43 -8.61
C GLY A 91 -9.72 -0.86 -7.79
N MET A 92 -9.30 -1.94 -8.41
CA MET A 92 -9.09 -3.21 -7.72
C MET A 92 -7.76 -3.11 -6.96
N PRO A 93 -7.76 -3.17 -5.63
CA PRO A 93 -6.55 -2.82 -4.88
C PRO A 93 -5.29 -3.58 -5.28
N ALA A 94 -5.37 -4.90 -5.42
CA ALA A 94 -4.18 -5.67 -5.80
C ALA A 94 -3.65 -5.24 -7.17
N ASP A 95 -4.54 -5.05 -8.13
CA ASP A 95 -4.16 -4.66 -9.49
C ASP A 95 -3.51 -3.28 -9.50
N GLU A 96 -4.08 -2.33 -8.75
CA GLU A 96 -3.56 -0.97 -8.71
C GLU A 96 -2.22 -0.90 -8.01
N ILE A 97 -2.02 -1.68 -6.96
CA ILE A 97 -0.72 -1.75 -6.29
C ILE A 97 0.35 -2.31 -7.22
N VAL A 98 0.03 -3.40 -7.92
CA VAL A 98 0.94 -4.02 -8.89
C VAL A 98 1.28 -3.04 -10.01
N LYS A 99 0.28 -2.31 -10.49
CA LYS A 99 0.49 -1.29 -11.54
C LYS A 99 1.42 -0.18 -11.04
N ALA A 100 1.18 0.33 -9.83
CA ALA A 100 2.03 1.38 -9.26
C ALA A 100 3.48 0.88 -9.11
N ALA A 101 3.65 -0.37 -8.67
CA ALA A 101 4.98 -0.96 -8.55
C ALA A 101 5.70 -1.05 -9.88
N GLY A 102 4.97 -1.36 -10.96
CA GLY A 102 5.56 -1.41 -12.29
C GLY A 102 5.94 -0.04 -12.82
N GLU A 103 5.12 0.95 -12.52
CA GLU A 103 5.32 2.31 -13.05
C GLU A 103 6.46 3.07 -12.37
N TRP A 104 6.69 2.84 -11.09
CA TRP A 104 7.71 3.58 -10.34
C TRP A 104 9.15 3.24 -10.67
N PRO A 105 9.69 2.15 -11.10
CA PRO A 105 9.47 0.74 -10.86
C PRO A 105 10.06 0.27 -9.52
N ALA A 106 9.29 -0.43 -8.76
CA ALA A 106 9.71 -0.95 -7.47
C ALA A 106 10.54 -2.23 -7.61
N ASP A 107 11.51 -2.38 -6.72
CA ASP A 107 12.31 -3.61 -6.60
C ASP A 107 11.72 -4.56 -5.56
N LEU A 108 10.88 -4.04 -4.69
CA LEU A 108 10.26 -4.79 -3.60
C LEU A 108 8.95 -4.12 -3.22
N ILE A 109 7.93 -4.92 -2.99
CA ILE A 109 6.67 -4.45 -2.41
C ILE A 109 6.59 -4.97 -0.98
N VAL A 110 6.25 -4.10 -0.03
CA VAL A 110 5.99 -4.47 1.36
C VAL A 110 4.51 -4.25 1.64
N ILE A 111 3.84 -5.27 2.18
CA ILE A 111 2.40 -5.21 2.39
C ILE A 111 2.03 -6.05 3.62
N GLY A 112 0.98 -5.64 4.34
CA GLY A 112 0.45 -6.44 5.44
C GLY A 112 -0.25 -7.69 4.94
N SER A 113 -0.27 -8.73 5.75
CA SER A 113 -0.84 -10.02 5.37
C SER A 113 -2.35 -9.94 5.15
N HIS A 114 -3.04 -8.99 5.80
CA HIS A 114 -4.45 -8.72 5.58
C HIS A 114 -4.74 -7.29 5.98
N GLY A 115 -5.82 -6.73 5.45
CA GLY A 115 -6.21 -5.37 5.74
C GLY A 115 -7.54 -5.32 6.45
N ARG A 116 -8.38 -4.39 6.00
CA ARG A 116 -9.72 -4.21 6.54
C ARG A 116 -10.51 -5.51 6.47
N GLY A 117 -11.29 -5.79 7.49
CA GLY A 117 -12.12 -6.97 7.55
C GLY A 117 -11.60 -8.05 8.46
N GLY A 118 -10.43 -7.87 9.00
CA GLY A 118 -9.95 -8.68 10.10
C GLY A 118 -9.89 -10.17 9.85
N VAL A 119 -9.27 -10.58 8.75
CA VAL A 119 -9.09 -11.98 8.48
C VAL A 119 -8.18 -12.59 9.55
N ARG A 120 -8.45 -13.82 9.92
CA ARG A 120 -7.65 -14.51 10.91
C ARG A 120 -6.18 -14.52 10.49
N ARG A 121 -5.30 -14.41 11.47
CA ARG A 121 -3.86 -14.29 11.25
C ARG A 121 -3.24 -15.45 10.49
N ALA A 122 -3.91 -16.61 10.44
CA ALA A 122 -3.43 -17.77 9.71
C ALA A 122 -3.71 -17.68 8.21
N LEU A 123 -4.55 -16.73 7.79
CA LEU A 123 -4.98 -16.61 6.40
C LEU A 123 -4.37 -15.36 5.78
N LEU A 124 -4.05 -15.48 4.51
CA LEU A 124 -3.56 -14.35 3.73
C LEU A 124 -4.76 -13.57 3.19
N GLY A 125 -4.74 -12.25 3.33
CA GLY A 125 -5.80 -11.40 2.80
C GLY A 125 -5.81 -11.39 1.28
N SER A 126 -6.97 -11.06 0.70
CA SER A 126 -7.15 -11.09 -0.75
C SER A 126 -6.23 -10.12 -1.48
N VAL A 127 -6.00 -8.94 -0.90
CA VAL A 127 -5.12 -7.96 -1.54
C VAL A 127 -3.68 -8.45 -1.53
N ALA A 128 -3.18 -8.91 -0.39
CA ALA A 128 -1.83 -9.44 -0.29
C ALA A 128 -1.63 -10.65 -1.22
N GLU A 129 -2.61 -11.54 -1.29
CA GLU A 129 -2.55 -12.68 -2.18
C GLU A 129 -2.50 -12.24 -3.64
N GLY A 130 -3.35 -11.31 -4.03
CA GLY A 130 -3.35 -10.79 -5.40
C GLY A 130 -2.04 -10.13 -5.78
N VAL A 131 -1.48 -9.34 -4.86
CA VAL A 131 -0.18 -8.71 -5.10
C VAL A 131 0.91 -9.76 -5.25
N MET A 132 0.96 -10.75 -4.37
CA MET A 132 1.94 -11.83 -4.46
C MET A 132 1.83 -12.58 -5.78
N ARG A 133 0.60 -12.78 -6.25
CA ARG A 133 0.33 -13.56 -7.44
C ARG A 133 0.74 -12.85 -8.73
N HIS A 134 0.61 -11.52 -8.75
CA HIS A 134 0.73 -10.76 -10.00
C HIS A 134 1.90 -9.78 -10.04
N ALA A 135 2.58 -9.54 -8.93
CA ALA A 135 3.71 -8.62 -8.92
C ALA A 135 4.87 -9.18 -9.75
N SER A 136 5.58 -8.27 -10.43
CA SER A 136 6.77 -8.63 -11.19
C SER A 136 8.05 -8.49 -10.38
N CYS A 137 7.94 -8.08 -9.12
CA CYS A 137 9.07 -7.99 -8.19
C CYS A 137 8.76 -8.79 -6.93
N PRO A 138 9.77 -9.07 -6.09
CA PRO A 138 9.55 -9.72 -4.80
C PRO A 138 8.56 -8.97 -3.93
N VAL A 139 7.83 -9.70 -3.10
CA VAL A 139 6.83 -9.16 -2.19
C VAL A 139 7.15 -9.65 -0.78
N LEU A 140 7.30 -8.72 0.14
CA LEU A 140 7.48 -9.04 1.56
C LEU A 140 6.14 -8.83 2.25
N VAL A 141 5.60 -9.91 2.78
CA VAL A 141 4.31 -9.87 3.47
C VAL A 141 4.56 -9.84 4.97
N ILE A 142 4.03 -8.83 5.62
CA ILE A 142 4.21 -8.63 7.05
C ILE A 142 3.00 -9.18 7.79
N ARG A 143 3.25 -10.09 8.70
CA ARG A 143 2.19 -10.73 9.47
C ARG A 143 1.83 -9.87 10.67
N ALA A 144 0.57 -9.98 11.12
CA ALA A 144 0.13 -9.28 12.32
C ALA A 144 0.94 -9.75 13.53
N LYS A 145 1.26 -8.82 14.41
CA LYS A 145 1.82 -9.17 15.72
C LYS A 145 0.73 -9.75 16.59
N GLU A 146 1.08 -10.72 17.36
CA GLU A 146 0.19 -11.29 18.35
C GLU A 146 0.34 -10.58 19.66
#